data_ad934141f55cb021cb30b8314346fa60
#
_entry.id   ad934141f55cb021cb30b8314346fa60
#
_cell.length_a   1.000
_cell.length_b   1.000
_cell.length_c   1.000
_cell.angle_alpha   90.00
_cell.angle_beta   90.00
_cell.angle_gamma   90.00
#
_symmetry.space_group_name_H-M   'P 1'
#
loop_
_entity.id
_entity.type
_entity.pdbx_description
1 polymer ?
#
loop_
_entity_poly.entity_id
_entity_poly.type
_entity_poly.pdbx_seq_one_letter_code
_entity_poly.pdbx_strand_id
1 'polypeptide(L)'
;MKFVGIIPARYASTRFPGKPLVLLGGKPMIQRVYEQVTTILNDAVVATDDEQILNTVKSFGGKAVMTSPNHKSGTDRCFEALTKIEGDYDVVVNIQGDEPFIQKSQIETVCQCFDDPKTEIATLARYFHPEEGFEALSNPNSPKIVVDKDNYAMYFSRSIIPYIRGYEKEEWLNRHAFLKHIGLYAYRVNILKEITHIPLSSLEKSESLEQLRWLQNGYRIKVGITDVETIGIDTPLDMKNAEDFLKKNKL
;
A
#
# COMPACT_ATOMS: atom_id res chain seq x y z
N MET A 1 4.10 -20.98 0.50
CA MET A 1 3.70 -20.08 -0.58
C MET A 1 4.89 -19.28 -1.05
N LYS A 2 4.99 -19.00 -2.34
CA LYS A 2 6.05 -18.19 -2.94
C LYS A 2 5.54 -16.79 -3.23
N PHE A 3 6.15 -15.80 -2.59
CA PHE A 3 5.78 -14.40 -2.69
C PHE A 3 6.75 -13.65 -3.60
N VAL A 4 6.24 -12.65 -4.33
CA VAL A 4 7.05 -11.66 -5.05
C VAL A 4 6.62 -10.25 -4.67
N GLY A 5 7.58 -9.38 -4.35
CA GLY A 5 7.35 -7.95 -4.16
C GLY A 5 7.37 -7.22 -5.50
N ILE A 6 6.30 -6.53 -5.86
CA ILE A 6 6.28 -5.65 -7.02
C ILE A 6 6.13 -4.21 -6.54
N ILE A 7 7.05 -3.35 -6.99
CA ILE A 7 7.12 -1.95 -6.57
C ILE A 7 6.78 -1.08 -7.78
N PRO A 8 5.50 -0.67 -7.97
CA PRO A 8 5.13 0.22 -9.04
C PRO A 8 5.76 1.61 -8.83
N ALA A 9 6.44 2.10 -9.84
CA ALA A 9 7.10 3.40 -9.83
C ALA A 9 6.92 4.10 -11.17
N ARG A 10 6.37 5.34 -11.15
CA ARG A 10 6.20 6.16 -12.34
C ARG A 10 6.90 7.51 -12.19
N TYR A 11 7.42 8.04 -13.30
CA TYR A 11 8.03 9.36 -13.30
C TYR A 11 6.97 10.47 -13.22
N ALA A 12 5.89 10.31 -14.00
CA ALA A 12 4.81 11.29 -14.09
C ALA A 12 3.93 11.27 -12.83
N SER A 13 4.26 12.11 -11.86
CA SER A 13 3.43 12.42 -10.70
C SER A 13 3.05 13.89 -10.75
N THR A 14 1.75 14.20 -10.60
CA THR A 14 1.26 15.58 -10.65
C THR A 14 1.73 16.42 -9.48
N ARG A 15 1.88 15.82 -8.29
CA ARG A 15 2.29 16.50 -7.05
C ARG A 15 3.80 16.56 -6.87
N PHE A 16 4.52 15.56 -7.34
CA PHE A 16 5.97 15.45 -7.18
C PHE A 16 6.60 14.65 -8.33
N PRO A 17 6.84 15.28 -9.52
CA PRO A 17 7.44 14.61 -10.66
C PRO A 17 8.82 14.05 -10.35
N GLY A 18 9.15 12.87 -10.89
CA GLY A 18 10.44 12.22 -10.65
C GLY A 18 10.67 11.71 -9.22
N LYS A 19 9.62 11.69 -8.39
CA LYS A 19 9.66 11.27 -6.99
C LYS A 19 10.51 10.01 -6.70
N PRO A 20 10.42 8.91 -7.48
CA PRO A 20 11.23 7.71 -7.23
C PRO A 20 12.75 7.94 -7.30
N LEU A 21 13.19 8.95 -8.05
CA LEU A 21 14.61 9.27 -8.27
C LEU A 21 15.16 10.31 -7.30
N VAL A 22 14.31 10.96 -6.51
CA VAL A 22 14.74 11.97 -5.54
C VAL A 22 15.58 11.31 -4.46
N LEU A 23 16.69 11.97 -4.11
CA LEU A 23 17.60 11.46 -3.09
C LEU A 23 17.04 11.69 -1.70
N LEU A 24 16.96 10.62 -0.93
CA LEU A 24 16.59 10.61 0.47
C LEU A 24 17.77 10.02 1.28
N GLY A 25 18.47 10.86 2.03
CA GLY A 25 19.68 10.46 2.75
C GLY A 25 20.75 9.86 1.82
N GLY A 26 20.98 10.48 0.65
CA GLY A 26 22.01 10.10 -0.32
C GLY A 26 21.68 8.93 -1.24
N LYS A 27 20.52 8.27 -1.08
CA LYS A 27 20.04 7.19 -1.97
C LYS A 27 18.75 7.60 -2.67
N PRO A 28 18.54 7.21 -3.95
CA PRO A 28 17.22 7.35 -4.58
C PRO A 28 16.11 6.73 -3.73
N MET A 29 14.94 7.37 -3.66
CA MET A 29 13.80 6.86 -2.88
C MET A 29 13.45 5.42 -3.27
N ILE A 30 13.41 5.12 -4.57
CA ILE A 30 13.12 3.78 -5.07
C ILE A 30 14.14 2.73 -4.61
N GLN A 31 15.41 3.11 -4.43
CA GLN A 31 16.44 2.23 -3.91
C GLN A 31 16.17 1.87 -2.45
N ARG A 32 15.76 2.84 -1.62
CA ARG A 32 15.41 2.59 -0.22
C ARG A 32 14.25 1.63 -0.09
N VAL A 33 13.18 1.83 -0.88
CA VAL A 33 12.04 0.90 -0.91
C VAL A 33 12.49 -0.49 -1.34
N TYR A 34 13.24 -0.60 -2.43
CA TYR A 34 13.72 -1.87 -2.96
C TYR A 34 14.59 -2.63 -1.95
N GLU A 35 15.56 -1.96 -1.33
CA GLU A 35 16.43 -2.54 -0.30
C GLU A 35 15.61 -3.06 0.88
N GLN A 36 14.62 -2.30 1.37
CA GLN A 36 13.74 -2.76 2.46
C GLN A 36 12.95 -4.02 2.08
N VAL A 37 12.35 -4.03 0.90
CA VAL A 37 11.57 -5.17 0.42
C VAL A 37 12.41 -6.43 0.30
N THR A 38 13.63 -6.31 -0.23
CA THR A 38 14.55 -7.47 -0.43
C THR A 38 15.14 -8.01 0.87
N THR A 39 14.99 -7.32 2.00
CA THR A 39 15.34 -7.90 3.32
C THR A 39 14.36 -8.99 3.76
N ILE A 40 13.16 -9.06 3.15
CA ILE A 40 12.05 -9.91 3.58
C ILE A 40 11.61 -10.87 2.46
N LEU A 41 11.45 -10.33 1.25
CA LEU A 41 11.03 -11.10 0.09
C LEU A 41 12.25 -11.45 -0.75
N ASN A 42 12.44 -12.75 -1.02
CA ASN A 42 13.56 -13.24 -1.83
C ASN A 42 13.54 -12.71 -3.27
N ASP A 43 12.32 -12.41 -3.77
CA ASP A 43 12.11 -11.86 -5.09
C ASP A 43 11.38 -10.52 -5.00
N ALA A 44 12.00 -9.48 -5.57
CA ALA A 44 11.39 -8.16 -5.71
C ALA A 44 11.74 -7.57 -7.08
N VAL A 45 10.81 -6.79 -7.65
CA VAL A 45 11.00 -6.12 -8.92
C VAL A 45 10.33 -4.74 -8.92
N VAL A 46 11.01 -3.75 -9.49
CA VAL A 46 10.41 -2.44 -9.76
C VAL A 46 9.71 -2.48 -11.12
N ALA A 47 8.45 -2.07 -11.14
CA ALA A 47 7.62 -1.96 -12.35
C ALA A 47 7.49 -0.49 -12.74
N THR A 48 8.06 -0.08 -13.88
CA THR A 48 8.11 1.33 -14.28
C THR A 48 7.81 1.54 -15.77
N ASP A 49 7.34 2.72 -16.11
CA ASP A 49 7.16 3.19 -17.50
C ASP A 49 8.25 4.19 -17.94
N ASP A 50 9.30 4.35 -17.12
CA ASP A 50 10.35 5.34 -17.32
C ASP A 50 11.73 4.71 -17.34
N GLU A 51 12.51 5.02 -18.40
CA GLU A 51 13.86 4.47 -18.59
C GLU A 51 14.86 4.97 -17.55
N GLN A 52 14.70 6.18 -17.01
CA GLN A 52 15.61 6.69 -15.99
C GLN A 52 15.44 5.92 -14.70
N ILE A 53 14.18 5.62 -14.32
CA ILE A 53 13.89 4.77 -13.15
C ILE A 53 14.46 3.36 -13.39
N LEU A 54 14.21 2.75 -14.56
CA LEU A 54 14.73 1.44 -14.92
C LEU A 54 16.26 1.38 -14.77
N ASN A 55 16.96 2.35 -15.37
CA ASN A 55 18.42 2.40 -15.35
C ASN A 55 18.96 2.67 -13.94
N THR A 56 18.30 3.52 -13.16
CA THR A 56 18.65 3.77 -11.76
C THR A 56 18.53 2.49 -10.93
N VAL A 57 17.43 1.73 -11.08
CA VAL A 57 17.26 0.46 -10.37
C VAL A 57 18.36 -0.55 -10.74
N LYS A 58 18.68 -0.67 -12.02
CA LYS A 58 19.76 -1.55 -12.49
C LYS A 58 21.14 -1.12 -11.97
N SER A 59 21.39 0.20 -11.82
CA SER A 59 22.69 0.72 -11.38
C SER A 59 23.06 0.33 -9.96
N PHE A 60 22.08 0.08 -9.08
CA PHE A 60 22.33 -0.45 -7.74
C PHE A 60 22.10 -1.97 -7.62
N GLY A 61 21.99 -2.68 -8.77
CA GLY A 61 21.83 -4.14 -8.80
C GLY A 61 20.40 -4.63 -8.59
N GLY A 62 19.41 -3.75 -8.59
CA GLY A 62 17.99 -4.10 -8.46
C GLY A 62 17.41 -4.68 -9.74
N LYS A 63 16.33 -5.46 -9.62
CA LYS A 63 15.54 -5.98 -10.74
C LYS A 63 14.46 -4.97 -11.12
N ALA A 64 14.32 -4.67 -12.41
CA ALA A 64 13.26 -3.80 -12.91
C ALA A 64 12.74 -4.26 -14.26
N VAL A 65 11.44 -4.01 -14.53
CA VAL A 65 10.79 -4.30 -15.80
C VAL A 65 10.04 -3.07 -16.31
N MET A 66 10.07 -2.89 -17.64
CA MET A 66 9.26 -1.86 -18.29
C MET A 66 7.81 -2.30 -18.40
N THR A 67 6.91 -1.38 -18.06
CA THR A 67 5.46 -1.56 -18.14
C THR A 67 4.81 -0.42 -18.93
N SER A 68 3.58 -0.61 -19.37
CA SER A 68 2.83 0.40 -20.12
C SER A 68 2.68 1.72 -19.34
N PRO A 69 2.83 2.87 -19.99
CA PRO A 69 2.51 4.17 -19.39
C PRO A 69 0.98 4.38 -19.22
N ASN A 70 0.16 3.55 -19.85
CA ASN A 70 -1.30 3.70 -19.86
C ASN A 70 -2.00 3.12 -18.63
N HIS A 71 -1.28 2.49 -17.71
CA HIS A 71 -1.87 1.96 -16.48
C HIS A 71 -2.45 3.07 -15.62
N LYS A 72 -3.69 2.84 -15.17
CA LYS A 72 -4.43 3.79 -14.32
C LYS A 72 -4.13 3.59 -12.84
N SER A 73 -3.74 2.37 -12.44
CA SER A 73 -3.46 2.01 -11.05
C SER A 73 -2.12 1.29 -10.89
N GLY A 74 -1.63 1.25 -9.65
CA GLY A 74 -0.49 0.41 -9.25
C GLY A 74 -0.81 -1.08 -9.41
N THR A 75 -2.05 -1.48 -9.19
CA THR A 75 -2.54 -2.86 -9.32
C THR A 75 -2.42 -3.37 -10.75
N ASP A 76 -2.85 -2.56 -11.75
CA ASP A 76 -2.72 -2.91 -13.18
C ASP A 76 -1.24 -3.06 -13.57
N ARG A 77 -0.38 -2.16 -13.08
CA ARG A 77 1.06 -2.20 -13.32
C ARG A 77 1.70 -3.43 -12.70
N CYS A 78 1.29 -3.83 -11.50
CA CYS A 78 1.76 -5.05 -10.85
C CYS A 78 1.41 -6.29 -11.66
N PHE A 79 0.20 -6.36 -12.22
CA PHE A 79 -0.20 -7.48 -13.06
C PHE A 79 0.64 -7.57 -14.33
N GLU A 80 0.84 -6.48 -15.07
CA GLU A 80 1.71 -6.50 -16.25
C GLU A 80 3.14 -6.90 -15.87
N ALA A 81 3.70 -6.36 -14.81
CA ALA A 81 5.04 -6.71 -14.36
C ALA A 81 5.17 -8.21 -14.05
N LEU A 82 4.16 -8.79 -13.39
CA LEU A 82 4.12 -10.22 -13.11
C LEU A 82 4.17 -11.07 -14.37
N THR A 83 3.55 -10.65 -15.47
CA THR A 83 3.59 -11.39 -16.76
C THR A 83 4.94 -11.32 -17.46
N LYS A 84 5.85 -10.44 -17.03
CA LYS A 84 7.15 -10.18 -17.64
C LYS A 84 8.33 -10.73 -16.84
N ILE A 85 8.10 -11.19 -15.62
CA ILE A 85 9.14 -11.76 -14.77
C ILE A 85 9.10 -13.29 -14.80
N GLU A 86 10.27 -13.90 -14.69
CA GLU A 86 10.39 -15.34 -14.56
C GLU A 86 10.10 -15.79 -13.13
N GLY A 87 9.48 -16.92 -12.98
CA GLY A 87 9.18 -17.55 -11.70
C GLY A 87 7.71 -17.94 -11.59
N ASP A 88 7.46 -18.90 -10.71
CA ASP A 88 6.11 -19.35 -10.37
C ASP A 88 5.78 -18.84 -8.97
N TYR A 89 4.89 -17.87 -8.89
CA TYR A 89 4.52 -17.18 -7.66
C TYR A 89 3.06 -17.44 -7.30
N ASP A 90 2.78 -17.58 -6.01
CA ASP A 90 1.43 -17.75 -5.47
C ASP A 90 0.77 -16.41 -5.17
N VAL A 91 1.58 -15.44 -4.68
CA VAL A 91 1.11 -14.16 -4.16
C VAL A 91 2.02 -13.02 -4.62
N VAL A 92 1.40 -11.92 -5.07
CA VAL A 92 2.06 -10.64 -5.35
C VAL A 92 1.83 -9.69 -4.19
N VAL A 93 2.90 -9.11 -3.65
CA VAL A 93 2.84 -8.01 -2.68
C VAL A 93 3.10 -6.70 -3.42
N ASN A 94 2.12 -5.81 -3.46
CA ASN A 94 2.18 -4.50 -4.10
C ASN A 94 2.65 -3.46 -3.10
N ILE A 95 3.93 -3.09 -3.18
CA ILE A 95 4.56 -2.13 -2.27
C ILE A 95 4.70 -0.78 -2.97
N GLN A 96 4.14 0.27 -2.37
CA GLN A 96 4.18 1.59 -2.97
C GLN A 96 5.63 2.13 -3.06
N GLY A 97 6.01 2.63 -4.24
CA GLY A 97 7.36 3.16 -4.49
C GLY A 97 7.69 4.47 -3.76
N ASP A 98 6.76 4.99 -2.98
CA ASP A 98 6.87 6.21 -2.18
C ASP A 98 6.81 5.95 -0.66
N GLU A 99 6.97 4.70 -0.25
CA GLU A 99 7.03 4.30 1.17
C GLU A 99 8.44 3.80 1.57
N PRO A 100 9.46 4.70 1.61
CA PRO A 100 10.84 4.30 1.88
C PRO A 100 11.08 3.82 3.31
N PHE A 101 10.11 3.99 4.21
CA PHE A 101 10.14 3.56 5.60
C PHE A 101 9.25 2.37 5.90
N ILE A 102 8.80 1.66 4.85
CA ILE A 102 8.06 0.41 5.03
C ILE A 102 8.87 -0.54 5.92
N GLN A 103 8.22 -1.08 6.94
CA GLN A 103 8.91 -1.93 7.90
C GLN A 103 8.71 -3.41 7.58
N LYS A 104 9.69 -4.21 7.97
CA LYS A 104 9.69 -5.66 7.84
C LYS A 104 8.39 -6.26 8.39
N SER A 105 7.99 -5.87 9.60
CA SER A 105 6.78 -6.37 10.25
C SER A 105 5.51 -6.16 9.43
N GLN A 106 5.40 -5.07 8.68
CA GLN A 106 4.23 -4.81 7.83
C GLN A 106 4.15 -5.79 6.66
N ILE A 107 5.28 -6.05 5.98
CA ILE A 107 5.33 -7.02 4.89
C ILE A 107 5.08 -8.44 5.43
N GLU A 108 5.66 -8.79 6.57
CA GLU A 108 5.41 -10.09 7.21
C GLU A 108 3.93 -10.25 7.59
N THR A 109 3.31 -9.22 8.18
CA THR A 109 1.89 -9.26 8.56
C THR A 109 0.96 -9.44 7.36
N VAL A 110 1.20 -8.73 6.25
CA VAL A 110 0.36 -8.90 5.06
C VAL A 110 0.56 -10.29 4.43
N CYS A 111 1.77 -10.85 4.46
CA CYS A 111 2.04 -12.21 3.98
C CYS A 111 1.37 -13.27 4.85
N GLN A 112 1.39 -13.12 6.18
CA GLN A 112 0.74 -14.02 7.14
C GLN A 112 -0.79 -14.09 6.96
N CYS A 113 -1.41 -13.07 6.37
CA CYS A 113 -2.84 -13.14 6.04
C CYS A 113 -3.18 -14.32 5.12
N PHE A 114 -2.21 -14.81 4.33
CA PHE A 114 -2.39 -15.95 3.41
C PHE A 114 -2.19 -17.32 4.08
N ASP A 115 -1.91 -17.37 5.37
CA ASP A 115 -1.99 -18.61 6.16
C ASP A 115 -3.43 -19.12 6.23
N ASP A 116 -4.41 -18.22 6.13
CA ASP A 116 -5.80 -18.57 5.85
C ASP A 116 -5.96 -18.86 4.33
N PRO A 117 -6.25 -20.11 3.93
CA PRO A 117 -6.37 -20.47 2.52
C PRO A 117 -7.52 -19.77 1.79
N LYS A 118 -8.46 -19.17 2.53
CA LYS A 118 -9.59 -18.41 1.97
C LYS A 118 -9.22 -16.97 1.61
N THR A 119 -8.03 -16.51 1.99
CA THR A 119 -7.57 -15.15 1.67
C THR A 119 -7.31 -15.03 0.17
N GLU A 120 -8.02 -14.12 -0.47
CA GLU A 120 -7.88 -13.75 -1.89
C GLU A 120 -7.00 -12.52 -2.05
N ILE A 121 -7.31 -11.50 -1.25
CA ILE A 121 -6.63 -10.21 -1.18
C ILE A 121 -6.33 -9.94 0.30
N ALA A 122 -5.17 -9.35 0.59
CA ALA A 122 -4.83 -8.88 1.93
C ALA A 122 -4.44 -7.41 1.91
N THR A 123 -4.71 -6.72 3.01
CA THR A 123 -4.26 -5.36 3.28
C THR A 123 -3.97 -5.19 4.76
N LEU A 124 -3.52 -4.00 5.18
CA LEU A 124 -3.24 -3.71 6.57
C LEU A 124 -4.15 -2.62 7.14
N ALA A 125 -4.30 -2.65 8.45
CA ALA A 125 -4.87 -1.56 9.21
C ALA A 125 -4.15 -1.39 10.54
N ARG A 126 -4.24 -0.20 11.14
CA ARG A 126 -3.87 0.05 12.53
C ARG A 126 -5.02 0.67 13.30
N TYR A 127 -5.00 0.54 14.59
CA TYR A 127 -5.95 1.26 15.44
C TYR A 127 -5.60 2.75 15.49
N PHE A 128 -6.62 3.60 15.50
CA PHE A 128 -6.46 4.97 15.98
C PHE A 128 -6.26 4.97 17.49
N HIS A 129 -5.30 5.75 17.98
CA HIS A 129 -5.09 5.94 19.40
C HIS A 129 -5.94 7.11 19.92
N PRO A 130 -6.51 7.05 21.14
CA PRO A 130 -7.33 8.14 21.69
C PRO A 130 -6.65 9.51 21.66
N GLU A 131 -5.34 9.54 21.88
CA GLU A 131 -4.51 10.75 21.89
C GLU A 131 -4.37 11.43 20.50
N GLU A 132 -4.68 10.74 19.41
CA GLU A 132 -4.70 11.34 18.07
C GLU A 132 -5.87 12.32 17.89
N GLY A 133 -6.92 12.19 18.69
CA GLY A 133 -8.06 13.08 18.72
C GLY A 133 -9.02 12.92 17.54
N PHE A 134 -10.18 13.59 17.67
CA PHE A 134 -11.24 13.50 16.65
C PHE A 134 -10.82 14.09 15.30
N GLU A 135 -9.93 15.06 15.26
CA GLU A 135 -9.45 15.67 14.02
C GLU A 135 -8.72 14.62 13.14
N ALA A 136 -7.84 13.81 13.71
CA ALA A 136 -7.18 12.73 12.99
C ALA A 136 -8.18 11.68 12.49
N LEU A 137 -9.16 11.31 13.32
CA LEU A 137 -10.22 10.38 12.93
C LEU A 137 -11.09 10.94 11.79
N SER A 138 -11.37 12.24 11.77
CA SER A 138 -12.21 12.89 10.76
C SER A 138 -11.49 13.14 9.43
N ASN A 139 -10.16 13.00 9.38
CA ASN A 139 -9.37 13.26 8.18
C ASN A 139 -9.77 12.32 7.03
N PRO A 140 -10.29 12.85 5.89
CA PRO A 140 -10.72 12.02 4.75
C PRO A 140 -9.55 11.36 4.00
N ASN A 141 -8.31 11.84 4.21
CA ASN A 141 -7.10 11.24 3.64
C ASN A 141 -6.61 10.02 4.43
N SER A 142 -7.22 9.75 5.59
CA SER A 142 -7.03 8.55 6.39
C SER A 142 -8.28 7.67 6.30
N PRO A 143 -8.44 6.80 5.29
CA PRO A 143 -9.63 5.98 5.16
C PRO A 143 -9.81 5.07 6.38
N LYS A 144 -11.06 4.95 6.82
CA LYS A 144 -11.45 4.03 7.92
C LYS A 144 -11.90 2.71 7.32
N ILE A 145 -11.76 1.66 8.09
CA ILE A 145 -12.19 0.33 7.72
C ILE A 145 -12.97 -0.32 8.87
N VAL A 146 -14.02 -1.02 8.52
CA VAL A 146 -14.72 -1.94 9.44
C VAL A 146 -14.48 -3.37 8.98
N VAL A 147 -14.29 -4.26 9.95
CA VAL A 147 -13.99 -5.67 9.70
C VAL A 147 -14.99 -6.58 10.39
N ASP A 148 -15.15 -7.78 9.87
CA ASP A 148 -15.90 -8.85 10.53
C ASP A 148 -15.07 -9.51 11.65
N LYS A 149 -15.68 -10.50 12.35
CA LYS A 149 -15.03 -11.25 13.43
C LYS A 149 -13.78 -12.04 13.00
N ASP A 150 -13.65 -12.31 11.72
CA ASP A 150 -12.54 -13.05 11.12
C ASP A 150 -11.51 -12.10 10.45
N ASN A 151 -11.60 -10.80 10.74
CA ASN A 151 -10.79 -9.73 10.16
C ASN A 151 -10.87 -9.64 8.63
N TYR A 152 -12.03 -9.90 8.03
CA TYR A 152 -12.29 -9.54 6.65
C TYR A 152 -12.95 -8.17 6.57
N ALA A 153 -12.53 -7.35 5.61
CA ALA A 153 -13.10 -6.04 5.38
C ALA A 153 -14.58 -6.11 5.03
N MET A 154 -15.39 -5.36 5.76
CA MET A 154 -16.81 -5.15 5.47
C MET A 154 -16.99 -3.92 4.57
N TYR A 155 -16.27 -2.84 4.86
CA TYR A 155 -16.29 -1.61 4.08
C TYR A 155 -15.09 -0.71 4.40
N PHE A 156 -14.70 0.12 3.42
CA PHE A 156 -13.73 1.21 3.57
C PHE A 156 -14.42 2.53 3.28
N SER A 157 -14.12 3.57 4.06
CA SER A 157 -14.68 4.91 3.79
C SER A 157 -13.73 6.04 4.21
N ARG A 158 -13.79 7.13 3.47
CA ARG A 158 -13.19 8.40 3.90
C ARG A 158 -13.99 9.06 5.02
N SER A 159 -15.29 8.77 5.13
CA SER A 159 -16.11 9.13 6.27
C SER A 159 -15.74 8.31 7.50
N ILE A 160 -16.13 8.80 8.69
CA ILE A 160 -15.95 8.00 9.92
C ILE A 160 -16.97 6.87 9.93
N ILE A 161 -16.50 5.66 10.02
CA ILE A 161 -17.27 4.43 10.20
C ILE A 161 -16.64 3.56 11.31
N PRO A 162 -17.47 2.98 12.23
CA PRO A 162 -18.91 3.19 12.39
C PRO A 162 -19.25 4.54 13.04
N TYR A 163 -20.51 4.94 12.94
CA TYR A 163 -21.05 6.08 13.68
C TYR A 163 -21.33 5.67 15.14
N ILE A 164 -20.89 6.47 16.09
CA ILE A 164 -21.13 6.21 17.51
C ILE A 164 -22.35 7.00 18.00
N ARG A 165 -23.47 6.33 18.10
CA ARG A 165 -24.73 6.95 18.51
C ARG A 165 -24.74 7.23 20.01
N GLY A 166 -25.20 8.44 20.39
CA GLY A 166 -25.45 8.80 21.80
C GLY A 166 -24.23 9.33 22.55
N TYR A 167 -23.14 9.63 21.86
CA TYR A 167 -21.93 10.20 22.47
C TYR A 167 -21.44 11.37 21.63
N GLU A 168 -20.79 12.34 22.29
CA GLU A 168 -20.13 13.46 21.64
C GLU A 168 -18.91 12.95 20.86
N LYS A 169 -18.56 13.67 19.77
CA LYS A 169 -17.53 13.23 18.82
C LYS A 169 -16.14 13.07 19.47
N GLU A 170 -15.85 13.88 20.46
CA GLU A 170 -14.61 13.88 21.23
C GLU A 170 -14.43 12.60 22.05
N GLU A 171 -15.54 11.91 22.36
CA GLU A 171 -15.52 10.66 23.12
C GLU A 171 -15.35 9.41 22.21
N TRP A 172 -15.54 9.53 20.90
CA TRP A 172 -15.65 8.38 19.98
C TRP A 172 -14.45 7.45 20.03
N LEU A 173 -13.23 7.98 20.04
CA LEU A 173 -12.00 7.17 20.14
C LEU A 173 -11.86 6.41 21.46
N ASN A 174 -12.53 6.88 22.53
CA ASN A 174 -12.58 6.18 23.82
C ASN A 174 -13.70 5.13 23.88
N ARG A 175 -14.65 5.17 22.93
CA ARG A 175 -15.82 4.27 22.91
C ARG A 175 -15.68 3.13 21.91
N HIS A 176 -14.88 3.31 20.87
CA HIS A 176 -14.70 2.31 19.81
C HIS A 176 -13.27 2.31 19.28
N ALA A 177 -12.75 1.12 19.04
CA ALA A 177 -11.44 0.92 18.43
C ALA A 177 -11.53 1.08 16.89
N PHE A 178 -11.44 2.32 16.43
CA PHE A 178 -11.47 2.61 14.99
C PHE A 178 -10.20 2.11 14.31
N LEU A 179 -10.35 1.61 13.08
CA LEU A 179 -9.24 1.14 12.25
C LEU A 179 -8.96 2.15 11.12
N LYS A 180 -7.69 2.54 11.00
CA LYS A 180 -7.11 3.29 9.88
C LYS A 180 -6.55 2.31 8.86
N HIS A 181 -6.98 2.41 7.62
CA HIS A 181 -6.45 1.61 6.53
C HIS A 181 -5.01 2.03 6.18
N ILE A 182 -4.16 1.03 5.91
CA ILE A 182 -2.79 1.19 5.41
C ILE A 182 -2.74 0.57 4.01
N GLY A 183 -2.30 1.36 3.00
CA GLY A 183 -2.39 1.04 1.59
C GLY A 183 -1.40 -0.02 1.05
N LEU A 184 -0.93 -0.93 1.90
CA LEU A 184 -0.15 -2.09 1.48
C LEU A 184 -1.10 -3.24 1.10
N TYR A 185 -0.93 -3.80 -0.09
CA TYR A 185 -1.78 -4.88 -0.58
C TYR A 185 -0.99 -6.10 -1.00
N ALA A 186 -1.62 -7.27 -0.86
CA ALA A 186 -1.15 -8.50 -1.47
C ALA A 186 -2.31 -9.27 -2.08
N TYR A 187 -2.05 -10.01 -3.16
CA TYR A 187 -3.08 -10.68 -3.95
C TYR A 187 -2.62 -12.08 -4.36
N ARG A 188 -3.51 -13.08 -4.33
CA ARG A 188 -3.24 -14.30 -5.09
C ARG A 188 -3.11 -13.97 -6.59
N VAL A 189 -2.19 -14.62 -7.27
CA VAL A 189 -1.86 -14.33 -8.67
C VAL A 189 -3.10 -14.42 -9.59
N ASN A 190 -3.93 -15.46 -9.42
CA ASN A 190 -5.18 -15.60 -10.18
C ASN A 190 -6.17 -14.46 -9.89
N ILE A 191 -6.29 -14.04 -8.62
CA ILE A 191 -7.16 -12.94 -8.21
C ILE A 191 -6.65 -11.60 -8.75
N LEU A 192 -5.33 -11.35 -8.70
CA LEU A 192 -4.75 -10.15 -9.30
C LEU A 192 -5.13 -10.01 -10.78
N LYS A 193 -5.06 -11.11 -11.54
CA LYS A 193 -5.49 -11.15 -12.93
C LYS A 193 -6.96 -10.78 -13.09
N GLU A 194 -7.83 -11.31 -12.26
CA GLU A 194 -9.28 -11.07 -12.34
C GLU A 194 -9.63 -9.62 -12.02
N ILE A 195 -9.11 -9.08 -10.91
CA ILE A 195 -9.47 -7.74 -10.42
C ILE A 195 -9.01 -6.60 -11.34
N THR A 196 -7.95 -6.80 -12.14
CA THR A 196 -7.49 -5.81 -13.13
C THR A 196 -8.43 -5.67 -14.32
N HIS A 197 -9.32 -6.63 -14.55
CA HIS A 197 -10.31 -6.58 -15.63
C HIS A 197 -11.68 -6.06 -15.18
N ILE A 198 -11.86 -5.78 -13.89
CA ILE A 198 -13.13 -5.26 -13.37
C ILE A 198 -13.27 -3.78 -13.72
N PRO A 199 -14.39 -3.36 -14.34
CA PRO A 199 -14.60 -1.95 -14.62
C PRO A 199 -14.79 -1.13 -13.34
N LEU A 200 -14.47 0.18 -13.41
CA LEU A 200 -14.66 1.12 -12.30
C LEU A 200 -16.08 1.04 -11.72
N SER A 201 -16.15 0.80 -10.42
CA SER A 201 -17.41 0.67 -9.69
C SER A 201 -17.95 2.01 -9.20
N SER A 202 -19.22 2.04 -8.81
CA SER A 202 -19.86 3.26 -8.29
C SER A 202 -19.25 3.69 -6.95
N LEU A 203 -18.96 2.75 -6.06
CA LEU A 203 -18.37 3.03 -4.76
C LEU A 203 -16.94 3.53 -4.89
N GLU A 204 -16.13 2.92 -5.76
CA GLU A 204 -14.79 3.39 -6.06
C GLU A 204 -14.78 4.83 -6.59
N LYS A 205 -15.70 5.16 -7.52
CA LYS A 205 -15.82 6.53 -8.05
C LYS A 205 -16.19 7.55 -6.97
N SER A 206 -17.05 7.16 -6.03
CA SER A 206 -17.53 8.07 -4.98
C SER A 206 -16.45 8.34 -3.92
N GLU A 207 -15.75 7.30 -3.48
CA GLU A 207 -14.76 7.39 -2.40
C GLU A 207 -13.32 7.56 -2.93
N SER A 208 -13.08 7.36 -4.23
CA SER A 208 -11.72 7.26 -4.81
C SER A 208 -10.85 6.24 -4.05
N LEU A 209 -11.43 5.07 -3.79
CA LEU A 209 -10.82 3.94 -3.09
C LEU A 209 -10.96 2.68 -3.97
N GLU A 210 -9.86 2.26 -4.60
CA GLU A 210 -9.84 1.15 -5.57
C GLU A 210 -10.38 -0.17 -4.99
N GLN A 211 -10.10 -0.45 -3.73
CA GLN A 211 -10.52 -1.68 -3.05
C GLN A 211 -12.04 -1.82 -2.91
N LEU A 212 -12.78 -0.73 -3.02
CA LEU A 212 -14.25 -0.79 -3.03
C LEU A 212 -14.79 -1.44 -4.31
N ARG A 213 -14.06 -1.34 -5.42
CA ARG A 213 -14.37 -2.07 -6.65
C ARG A 213 -14.34 -3.57 -6.41
N TRP A 214 -13.33 -4.06 -5.71
CA TRP A 214 -13.19 -5.49 -5.40
C TRP A 214 -14.27 -5.97 -4.44
N LEU A 215 -14.51 -5.25 -3.34
CA LEU A 215 -15.58 -5.57 -2.40
C LEU A 215 -16.96 -5.58 -3.08
N GLN A 216 -17.25 -4.59 -3.94
CA GLN A 216 -18.53 -4.49 -4.65
C GLN A 216 -18.75 -5.66 -5.63
N ASN A 217 -17.67 -6.30 -6.09
CA ASN A 217 -17.71 -7.48 -6.94
C ASN A 217 -17.55 -8.82 -6.18
N GLY A 218 -17.65 -8.79 -4.84
CA GLY A 218 -17.70 -9.97 -3.99
C GLY A 218 -16.36 -10.55 -3.57
N TYR A 219 -15.22 -9.93 -3.91
CA TYR A 219 -13.92 -10.36 -3.43
C TYR A 219 -13.74 -10.08 -1.95
N ARG A 220 -13.07 -10.99 -1.25
CA ARG A 220 -12.81 -10.89 0.17
C ARG A 220 -11.42 -10.34 0.44
N ILE A 221 -11.34 -9.30 1.28
CA ILE A 221 -10.08 -8.66 1.64
C ILE A 221 -9.79 -8.95 3.12
N LYS A 222 -8.77 -9.74 3.39
CA LYS A 222 -8.25 -10.01 4.73
C LYS A 222 -7.47 -8.80 5.23
N VAL A 223 -7.64 -8.44 6.49
CA VAL A 223 -6.99 -7.28 7.10
C VAL A 223 -6.03 -7.74 8.19
N GLY A 224 -4.74 -7.54 7.95
CA GLY A 224 -3.71 -7.70 8.98
C GLY A 224 -3.65 -6.44 9.86
N ILE A 225 -3.53 -6.63 11.17
CA ILE A 225 -3.37 -5.51 12.11
C ILE A 225 -1.89 -5.27 12.38
N THR A 226 -1.48 -4.01 12.32
CA THR A 226 -0.11 -3.57 12.63
C THR A 226 -0.16 -2.33 13.51
N ASP A 227 0.86 -2.14 14.34
CA ASP A 227 1.03 -0.92 15.15
C ASP A 227 1.90 0.12 14.44
N VAL A 228 2.41 -0.21 13.25
CA VAL A 228 3.31 0.66 12.48
C VAL A 228 2.53 1.51 11.51
N GLU A 229 2.74 2.82 11.57
CA GLU A 229 2.27 3.75 10.56
C GLU A 229 3.34 3.95 9.48
N THR A 230 2.94 3.84 8.21
CA THR A 230 3.82 4.19 7.09
C THR A 230 3.89 5.70 6.91
N ILE A 231 5.11 6.19 6.66
CA ILE A 231 5.32 7.59 6.26
C ILE A 231 5.47 7.59 4.74
N GLY A 232 4.35 7.79 4.05
CA GLY A 232 4.35 8.01 2.60
C GLY A 232 4.90 9.39 2.25
N ILE A 233 5.65 9.50 1.18
CA ILE A 233 6.19 10.78 0.70
C ILE A 233 5.43 11.19 -0.56
N ASP A 234 4.52 12.14 -0.41
CA ASP A 234 3.67 12.62 -1.50
C ASP A 234 4.00 14.04 -1.97
N THR A 235 4.63 14.82 -1.11
CA THR A 235 4.95 16.23 -1.35
C THR A 235 6.42 16.52 -1.01
N PRO A 236 6.98 17.65 -1.49
CA PRO A 236 8.29 18.12 -1.06
C PRO A 236 8.40 18.37 0.47
N LEU A 237 7.28 18.70 1.13
CA LEU A 237 7.26 18.86 2.59
C LEU A 237 7.43 17.50 3.29
N ASP A 238 6.77 16.45 2.79
CA ASP A 238 6.94 15.10 3.33
C ASP A 238 8.39 14.63 3.17
N MET A 239 9.03 15.01 2.05
CA MET A 239 10.43 14.71 1.82
C MET A 239 11.34 15.34 2.87
N LYS A 240 11.11 16.60 3.23
CA LYS A 240 11.85 17.27 4.28
C LYS A 240 11.67 16.58 5.64
N ASN A 241 10.43 16.22 5.98
CA ASN A 241 10.12 15.49 7.20
C ASN A 241 10.80 14.11 7.22
N ALA A 242 10.86 13.45 6.08
CA ALA A 242 11.55 12.17 5.90
C ALA A 242 13.06 12.28 6.09
N GLU A 243 13.70 13.35 5.58
CA GLU A 243 15.12 13.61 5.81
C GLU A 243 15.43 13.87 7.28
N ASP A 244 14.59 14.64 7.96
CA ASP A 244 14.73 14.91 9.38
C ASP A 244 14.55 13.63 10.22
N PHE A 245 13.61 12.76 9.82
CA PHE A 245 13.42 11.44 10.41
C PHE A 245 14.69 10.57 10.27
N LEU A 246 15.30 10.52 9.08
CA LEU A 246 16.55 9.76 8.85
C LEU A 246 17.69 10.26 9.72
N LYS A 247 17.89 11.59 9.80
CA LYS A 247 18.93 12.20 10.62
C LYS A 247 18.76 11.86 12.10
N LYS A 248 17.51 11.94 12.60
CA LYS A 248 17.17 11.67 14.00
C LYS A 248 17.40 10.20 14.38
N ASN A 249 17.13 9.27 13.46
CA ASN A 249 17.23 7.83 13.71
C ASN A 249 18.55 7.21 13.24
N LYS A 250 19.49 7.99 12.66
CA LYS A 250 20.78 7.54 12.12
C LYS A 250 20.64 6.40 11.07
N LEU A 251 19.61 6.47 10.22
CA LEU A 251 19.28 5.50 9.17
C LEU A 251 19.86 5.90 7.80
#